data_9769fa52f71138ec58b6399d31523243
#
_entry.id   9769fa52f71138ec58b6399d31523243
#
_cell.length_a   1.000
_cell.length_b   1.000
_cell.length_c   1.000
_cell.angle_alpha   90.00
_cell.angle_beta   90.00
_cell.angle_gamma   90.00
#
_symmetry.space_group_name_H-M   'P 1'
#
loop_
_entity.id
_entity.type
_entity.pdbx_description
1 polymer ?
#
loop_
_entity_poly.entity_id
_entity_poly.type
_entity_poly.pdbx_seq_one_letter_code
_entity_poly.pdbx_strand_id
1 'polypeptide(L)'
;MRKVVFGGANSLDNYFARKDDAVDWLMWSDEVGKIMADYFKTFDTIVMGRRTYEVAVRSGHGGGSYPGMKTYVFSRTLKPRSTKNLEITSEDVAEVVGRLKQEEGKDICIMGGGLLAKPLFEANLIDEIGFNIHPVLLGSGIPLFHEMNHQIDLELIDCKTLKTGCVLVTYRVKPPAKKSATARSAKSANRARSSRTQTKAK
;
A
#
# COMPACT_ATOMS: atom_id res chain seq x y z
N MET A 1 8.49 3.26 17.10
CA MET A 1 7.61 2.37 16.30
C MET A 1 7.95 2.60 14.85
N ARG A 2 8.15 1.53 14.09
CA ARG A 2 8.55 1.55 12.67
C ARG A 2 7.39 2.06 11.81
N LYS A 3 7.68 2.88 10.81
CA LYS A 3 6.65 3.24 9.81
C LYS A 3 6.46 2.11 8.80
N VAL A 4 5.23 1.96 8.35
CA VAL A 4 4.86 1.10 7.23
C VAL A 4 4.56 2.00 6.04
N VAL A 5 5.36 1.88 5.00
CA VAL A 5 5.30 2.71 3.81
C VAL A 5 4.88 1.87 2.61
N PHE A 6 3.76 2.19 1.99
CA PHE A 6 3.33 1.58 0.74
C PHE A 6 3.78 2.42 -0.44
N GLY A 7 4.59 1.84 -1.33
CA GLY A 7 5.18 2.61 -2.41
C GLY A 7 5.56 1.82 -3.64
N GLY A 8 5.89 2.57 -4.69
CA GLY A 8 6.31 2.02 -5.97
C GLY A 8 6.19 3.03 -7.10
N ALA A 9 6.06 2.51 -8.32
CA ALA A 9 5.80 3.29 -9.52
C ALA A 9 4.44 2.91 -10.10
N ASN A 10 3.74 3.87 -10.66
CA ASN A 10 2.45 3.66 -11.32
C ASN A 10 2.29 4.53 -12.56
N SER A 11 1.44 4.09 -13.49
CA SER A 11 0.96 4.92 -14.58
C SER A 11 0.04 6.04 -14.08
N LEU A 12 -0.16 7.09 -14.88
CA LEU A 12 -1.07 8.18 -14.52
C LEU A 12 -2.51 7.69 -14.29
N ASP A 13 -2.94 6.63 -14.98
CA ASP A 13 -4.23 5.98 -14.80
C ASP A 13 -4.23 4.85 -13.75
N ASN A 14 -3.26 4.88 -12.79
CA ASN A 14 -3.19 4.04 -11.60
C ASN A 14 -3.05 2.53 -11.86
N TYR A 15 -2.30 2.14 -12.87
CA TYR A 15 -1.86 0.76 -13.03
C TYR A 15 -0.44 0.56 -12.52
N PHE A 16 -0.21 -0.56 -11.85
CA PHE A 16 1.08 -0.97 -11.30
C PHE A 16 1.95 -1.72 -12.31
N ALA A 17 1.31 -2.43 -13.23
CA ALA A 17 1.95 -3.18 -14.31
C ALA A 17 0.93 -3.43 -15.44
N ARG A 18 1.41 -3.91 -16.59
CA ARG A 18 0.54 -4.48 -17.62
C ARG A 18 -0.12 -5.77 -17.13
N LYS A 19 -1.09 -6.30 -17.90
CA LYS A 19 -1.81 -7.54 -17.53
C LYS A 19 -0.91 -8.77 -17.40
N ASP A 20 0.21 -8.77 -18.12
CA ASP A 20 1.25 -9.82 -18.15
C ASP A 20 2.39 -9.60 -17.16
N ASP A 21 2.22 -8.68 -16.20
CA ASP A 21 3.22 -8.25 -15.22
C ASP A 21 4.36 -7.39 -15.81
N ALA A 22 4.34 -7.02 -17.09
CA ALA A 22 5.37 -6.20 -17.68
C ALA A 22 5.34 -4.76 -17.13
N VAL A 23 6.55 -4.21 -16.94
CA VAL A 23 6.80 -2.85 -16.43
C VAL A 23 7.74 -2.08 -17.39
N ASP A 24 7.67 -2.40 -18.69
CA ASP A 24 8.47 -1.84 -19.78
C ASP A 24 8.25 -0.32 -20.00
N TRP A 25 7.20 0.22 -19.45
CA TRP A 25 6.83 1.63 -19.49
C TRP A 25 7.55 2.48 -18.42
N LEU A 26 8.27 1.87 -17.49
CA LEU A 26 9.01 2.60 -16.45
C LEU A 26 10.15 3.43 -17.07
N MET A 27 10.13 4.73 -16.81
CA MET A 27 11.18 5.65 -17.21
C MET A 27 12.29 5.63 -16.17
N TRP A 28 13.44 5.09 -16.54
CA TRP A 28 14.61 5.01 -15.68
C TRP A 28 15.61 6.10 -16.03
N SER A 29 16.25 6.68 -15.02
CA SER A 29 17.34 7.64 -15.17
C SER A 29 18.27 7.56 -13.96
N ASP A 30 19.46 8.14 -14.08
CA ASP A 30 20.41 8.25 -12.95
C ASP A 30 19.81 9.02 -11.77
N GLU A 31 18.97 10.01 -12.05
CA GLU A 31 18.25 10.76 -11.01
C GLU A 31 17.29 9.84 -10.23
N VAL A 32 16.49 9.04 -10.94
CA VAL A 32 15.60 8.03 -10.33
C VAL A 32 16.41 7.01 -9.55
N GLY A 33 17.51 6.51 -10.11
CA GLY A 33 18.38 5.54 -9.47
C GLY A 33 18.94 6.04 -8.13
N LYS A 34 19.40 7.30 -8.07
CA LYS A 34 19.88 7.92 -6.82
C LYS A 34 18.78 8.07 -5.78
N ILE A 35 17.60 8.58 -6.20
CA ILE A 35 16.45 8.75 -5.30
C ILE A 35 16.04 7.40 -4.72
N MET A 36 15.95 6.35 -5.56
CA MET A 36 15.58 5.01 -5.10
C MET A 36 16.62 4.43 -4.16
N ALA A 37 17.93 4.61 -4.44
CA ALA A 37 18.99 4.16 -3.56
C ALA A 37 18.92 4.80 -2.18
N ASP A 38 18.63 6.11 -2.11
CA ASP A 38 18.47 6.82 -0.83
C ASP A 38 17.17 6.40 -0.12
N TYR A 39 16.09 6.24 -0.85
CA TYR A 39 14.82 5.75 -0.31
C TYR A 39 14.97 4.36 0.33
N PHE A 40 15.63 3.41 -0.35
CA PHE A 40 15.82 2.06 0.19
C PHE A 40 16.71 2.01 1.45
N LYS A 41 17.57 3.00 1.69
CA LYS A 41 18.37 3.08 2.93
C LYS A 41 17.52 3.32 4.19
N THR A 42 16.30 3.81 4.04
CA THR A 42 15.37 4.06 5.15
C THR A 42 14.71 2.79 5.67
N PHE A 43 14.78 1.68 4.92
CA PHE A 43 14.15 0.40 5.23
C PHE A 43 15.16 -0.67 5.66
N ASP A 44 14.71 -1.63 6.43
CA ASP A 44 15.39 -2.90 6.69
C ASP A 44 14.48 -4.11 6.40
N THR A 45 13.23 -3.86 6.11
CA THR A 45 12.21 -4.90 5.87
C THR A 45 11.39 -4.57 4.63
N ILE A 46 11.22 -5.58 3.78
CA ILE A 46 10.34 -5.55 2.61
C ILE A 46 9.24 -6.58 2.80
N VAL A 47 8.02 -6.18 2.50
CA VAL A 47 6.84 -7.04 2.47
C VAL A 47 6.27 -7.04 1.05
N MET A 48 6.09 -8.22 0.46
CA MET A 48 5.57 -8.34 -0.91
C MET A 48 4.68 -9.57 -1.08
N GLY A 49 3.84 -9.52 -2.11
CA GLY A 49 3.06 -10.66 -2.54
C GLY A 49 3.82 -11.57 -3.49
N ARG A 50 3.28 -12.78 -3.72
CA ARG A 50 3.87 -13.79 -4.62
C ARG A 50 4.23 -13.25 -6.01
N ARG A 51 3.31 -12.53 -6.69
CA ARG A 51 3.56 -12.03 -8.07
C ARG A 51 4.76 -11.08 -8.12
N THR A 52 4.85 -10.15 -7.19
CA THR A 52 5.98 -9.22 -7.08
C THR A 52 7.29 -9.97 -6.83
N TYR A 53 7.26 -10.98 -5.95
CA TYR A 53 8.41 -11.84 -5.69
C TYR A 53 8.87 -12.58 -6.95
N GLU A 54 7.94 -13.20 -7.69
CA GLU A 54 8.23 -13.93 -8.92
C GLU A 54 8.83 -13.01 -10.01
N VAL A 55 8.33 -11.76 -10.12
CA VAL A 55 8.90 -10.74 -11.02
C VAL A 55 10.32 -10.38 -10.59
N ALA A 56 10.55 -10.12 -9.30
CA ALA A 56 11.88 -9.81 -8.77
C ALA A 56 12.89 -10.93 -9.02
N VAL A 57 12.48 -12.18 -8.83
CA VAL A 57 13.33 -13.37 -9.12
C VAL A 57 13.69 -13.44 -10.61
N ARG A 58 12.71 -13.28 -11.50
CA ARG A 58 12.93 -13.31 -12.96
C ARG A 58 13.85 -12.18 -13.43
N SER A 59 13.77 -11.03 -12.78
CA SER A 59 14.62 -9.86 -13.10
C SER A 59 16.03 -9.93 -12.51
N GLY A 60 16.43 -11.07 -11.94
CA GLY A 60 17.79 -11.27 -11.41
C GLY A 60 18.06 -10.59 -10.05
N HIS A 61 17.03 -10.10 -9.36
CA HIS A 61 17.19 -9.49 -8.04
C HIS A 61 17.29 -10.56 -6.94
N GLY A 62 18.41 -11.29 -6.91
CA GLY A 62 18.89 -12.12 -5.80
C GLY A 62 17.87 -13.04 -5.10
N GLY A 63 16.98 -13.70 -5.86
CA GLY A 63 15.95 -14.54 -5.28
C GLY A 63 14.87 -13.76 -4.50
N GLY A 64 14.63 -12.49 -4.86
CA GLY A 64 13.66 -11.61 -4.16
C GLY A 64 14.21 -11.02 -2.86
N SER A 65 15.50 -11.21 -2.60
CA SER A 65 16.18 -10.66 -1.43
C SER A 65 16.92 -9.37 -1.82
N TYR A 66 16.73 -8.34 -1.04
CA TYR A 66 17.42 -7.05 -1.20
C TYR A 66 18.56 -6.96 -0.19
N PRO A 67 19.76 -6.50 -0.60
CA PRO A 67 20.91 -6.41 0.30
C PRO A 67 20.62 -5.62 1.56
N GLY A 68 20.91 -6.21 2.71
CA GLY A 68 20.70 -5.59 4.03
C GLY A 68 19.27 -5.55 4.53
N MET A 69 18.33 -6.17 3.82
CA MET A 69 16.92 -6.21 4.20
C MET A 69 16.41 -7.63 4.39
N LYS A 70 15.43 -7.81 5.27
CA LYS A 70 14.63 -9.03 5.38
C LYS A 70 13.38 -8.90 4.51
N THR A 71 13.16 -9.87 3.62
CA THR A 71 12.00 -9.90 2.73
C THR A 71 10.97 -10.91 3.23
N TYR A 72 9.73 -10.46 3.41
CA TYR A 72 8.57 -11.29 3.71
C TYR A 72 7.72 -11.43 2.45
N VAL A 73 7.50 -12.66 2.02
CA VAL A 73 6.67 -12.99 0.84
C VAL A 73 5.39 -13.68 1.29
N PHE A 74 4.27 -13.06 1.02
CA PHE A 74 2.96 -13.61 1.37
C PHE A 74 2.38 -14.41 0.21
N SER A 75 2.19 -15.72 0.45
CA SER A 75 1.68 -16.64 -0.56
C SER A 75 0.99 -17.85 0.07
N ARG A 76 -0.18 -18.21 -0.48
CA ARG A 76 -0.88 -19.46 -0.12
C ARG A 76 -0.45 -20.65 -0.98
N THR A 77 0.39 -20.44 -2.00
CA THR A 77 0.73 -21.47 -3.00
C THR A 77 2.21 -21.78 -3.07
N LEU A 78 3.09 -20.85 -2.69
CA LEU A 78 4.53 -21.13 -2.57
C LEU A 78 4.79 -21.97 -1.32
N LYS A 79 5.78 -22.85 -1.42
CA LYS A 79 6.24 -23.63 -0.25
C LYS A 79 6.82 -22.66 0.80
N PRO A 80 6.44 -22.77 2.06
CA PRO A 80 7.03 -22.00 3.15
C PRO A 80 8.55 -22.16 3.17
N ARG A 81 9.25 -21.05 3.36
CA ARG A 81 10.72 -21.01 3.44
C ARG A 81 11.13 -19.91 4.40
N SER A 82 12.05 -20.22 5.29
CA SER A 82 12.66 -19.25 6.20
C SER A 82 14.18 -19.30 6.08
N THR A 83 14.78 -18.14 5.84
CA THR A 83 16.23 -17.91 5.86
C THR A 83 16.52 -16.61 6.59
N LYS A 84 17.80 -16.26 6.75
CA LYS A 84 18.20 -14.99 7.37
C LYS A 84 17.50 -13.77 6.70
N ASN A 85 17.40 -13.76 5.36
CA ASN A 85 16.96 -12.58 4.59
C ASN A 85 15.64 -12.79 3.85
N LEU A 86 15.03 -14.00 3.89
CA LEU A 86 13.79 -14.29 3.18
C LEU A 86 12.89 -15.16 4.02
N GLU A 87 11.63 -14.78 4.10
CA GLU A 87 10.57 -15.57 4.70
C GLU A 87 9.36 -15.64 3.76
N ILE A 88 8.99 -16.87 3.37
CA ILE A 88 7.77 -17.14 2.59
C ILE A 88 6.75 -17.74 3.54
N THR A 89 5.63 -17.04 3.72
CA THR A 89 4.59 -17.41 4.67
C THR A 89 3.19 -17.31 4.06
N SER A 90 2.25 -18.07 4.64
CA SER A 90 0.81 -17.96 4.37
C SER A 90 0.02 -17.33 5.51
N GLU A 91 0.70 -16.81 6.53
CA GLU A 91 0.07 -16.09 7.63
C GLU A 91 -0.71 -14.85 7.14
N ASP A 92 -1.57 -14.32 7.98
CA ASP A 92 -2.26 -13.05 7.70
C ASP A 92 -1.26 -11.90 7.65
N VAL A 93 -1.30 -11.11 6.57
CA VAL A 93 -0.34 -10.02 6.36
C VAL A 93 -0.48 -8.91 7.39
N ALA A 94 -1.71 -8.60 7.84
CA ALA A 94 -1.94 -7.54 8.82
C ALA A 94 -1.41 -7.96 10.21
N GLU A 95 -1.55 -9.23 10.58
CA GLU A 95 -1.00 -9.75 11.83
C GLU A 95 0.54 -9.70 11.83
N VAL A 96 1.18 -10.17 10.74
CA VAL A 96 2.65 -10.16 10.63
C VAL A 96 3.18 -8.73 10.62
N VAL A 97 2.64 -7.85 9.78
CA VAL A 97 3.09 -6.45 9.71
C VAL A 97 2.81 -5.71 11.03
N GLY A 98 1.69 -6.02 11.70
CA GLY A 98 1.39 -5.48 13.02
C GLY A 98 2.44 -5.86 14.07
N ARG A 99 2.94 -7.11 14.08
CA ARG A 99 4.06 -7.54 14.94
C ARG A 99 5.35 -6.82 14.58
N LEU A 100 5.73 -6.84 13.29
CA LEU A 100 6.95 -6.18 12.80
C LEU A 100 7.00 -4.69 13.11
N LYS A 101 5.86 -4.02 13.11
CA LYS A 101 5.74 -2.59 13.44
C LYS A 101 6.11 -2.29 14.90
N GLN A 102 5.96 -3.25 15.81
CA GLN A 102 6.29 -3.12 17.23
C GLN A 102 7.76 -3.46 17.54
N GLU A 103 8.47 -4.11 16.62
CA GLU A 103 9.88 -4.44 16.78
C GLU A 103 10.77 -3.21 16.60
N GLU A 104 12.01 -3.29 17.09
CA GLU A 104 13.03 -2.31 16.79
C GLU A 104 13.54 -2.49 15.34
N GLY A 105 13.90 -1.40 14.69
CA GLY A 105 14.42 -1.41 13.33
C GLY A 105 14.09 -0.15 12.55
N LYS A 106 14.46 -0.17 11.26
CA LYS A 106 14.09 0.87 10.30
C LYS A 106 12.63 0.66 9.82
N ASP A 107 12.20 1.48 8.90
CA ASP A 107 10.84 1.42 8.34
C ASP A 107 10.60 0.14 7.52
N ILE A 108 9.35 -0.19 7.29
CA ILE A 108 8.87 -1.37 6.56
C ILE A 108 8.33 -0.91 5.21
N CYS A 109 8.90 -1.44 4.12
CA CYS A 109 8.44 -1.16 2.76
C CYS A 109 7.41 -2.21 2.32
N ILE A 110 6.20 -1.80 2.01
CA ILE A 110 5.22 -2.64 1.32
C ILE A 110 5.45 -2.48 -0.17
N MET A 111 6.05 -3.49 -0.79
CA MET A 111 6.38 -3.51 -2.21
C MET A 111 5.41 -4.43 -2.96
N GLY A 112 4.68 -3.88 -3.90
CA GLY A 112 3.79 -4.69 -4.73
C GLY A 112 2.35 -4.21 -4.75
N GLY A 113 1.47 -5.05 -5.28
CA GLY A 113 0.12 -4.65 -5.68
C GLY A 113 -0.84 -4.36 -4.53
N GLY A 114 -1.91 -3.64 -4.88
CA GLY A 114 -2.96 -3.21 -3.97
C GLY A 114 -3.70 -4.34 -3.26
N LEU A 115 -3.69 -5.58 -3.80
CA LEU A 115 -4.27 -6.75 -3.10
C LEU A 115 -3.57 -7.05 -1.78
N LEU A 116 -2.24 -6.85 -1.72
CA LEU A 116 -1.47 -7.01 -0.47
C LEU A 116 -1.67 -5.80 0.45
N ALA A 117 -1.74 -4.59 -0.12
CA ALA A 117 -1.88 -3.36 0.65
C ALA A 117 -3.30 -3.17 1.23
N LYS A 118 -4.33 -3.69 0.57
CA LYS A 118 -5.73 -3.55 0.99
C LYS A 118 -5.96 -3.95 2.46
N PRO A 119 -5.65 -5.17 2.92
CA PRO A 119 -5.84 -5.54 4.33
C PRO A 119 -5.02 -4.70 5.30
N LEU A 120 -3.86 -4.17 4.88
CA LEU A 120 -3.05 -3.28 5.70
C LEU A 120 -3.71 -1.90 5.87
N PHE A 121 -4.34 -1.37 4.82
CA PHE A 121 -5.16 -0.17 4.91
C PHE A 121 -6.38 -0.36 5.80
N GLU A 122 -7.09 -1.48 5.65
CA GLU A 122 -8.26 -1.81 6.47
C GLU A 122 -7.91 -1.97 7.95
N ALA A 123 -6.69 -2.45 8.26
CA ALA A 123 -6.15 -2.56 9.61
C ALA A 123 -5.50 -1.26 10.14
N ASN A 124 -5.48 -0.17 9.36
CA ASN A 124 -4.83 1.10 9.70
C ASN A 124 -3.33 0.95 10.02
N LEU A 125 -2.64 0.05 9.33
CA LEU A 125 -1.23 -0.22 9.55
C LEU A 125 -0.30 0.63 8.67
N ILE A 126 -0.78 1.13 7.52
CA ILE A 126 0.01 1.96 6.61
C ILE A 126 0.07 3.40 7.13
N ASP A 127 1.27 3.93 7.31
CA ASP A 127 1.52 5.29 7.80
C ASP A 127 1.74 6.28 6.67
N GLU A 128 2.42 5.85 5.60
CA GLU A 128 2.75 6.70 4.46
C GLU A 128 2.55 5.95 3.15
N ILE A 129 2.25 6.69 2.10
CA ILE A 129 2.27 6.19 0.72
C ILE A 129 3.21 7.06 -0.11
N GLY A 130 4.01 6.42 -0.99
CA GLY A 130 4.96 7.12 -1.83
C GLY A 130 5.00 6.53 -3.23
N PHE A 131 4.66 7.33 -4.25
CA PHE A 131 4.60 6.86 -5.62
C PHE A 131 5.37 7.73 -6.60
N ASN A 132 6.04 7.05 -7.54
CA ASN A 132 6.56 7.68 -8.74
C ASN A 132 5.51 7.53 -9.85
N ILE A 133 4.77 8.61 -10.10
CA ILE A 133 3.73 8.65 -11.13
C ILE A 133 4.37 8.92 -12.48
N HIS A 134 4.27 7.97 -13.38
CA HIS A 134 4.81 8.06 -14.72
C HIS A 134 3.81 8.72 -15.68
N PRO A 135 4.26 9.57 -16.61
CA PRO A 135 3.41 10.29 -17.58
C PRO A 135 2.97 9.36 -18.72
N VAL A 136 2.28 8.28 -18.40
CA VAL A 136 1.78 7.28 -19.34
C VAL A 136 0.39 6.79 -18.91
N LEU A 137 -0.47 6.54 -19.90
CA LEU A 137 -1.75 5.88 -19.73
C LEU A 137 -1.63 4.45 -20.29
N LEU A 138 -1.82 3.45 -19.46
CA LEU A 138 -1.79 2.04 -19.87
C LEU A 138 -3.16 1.58 -20.41
N GLY A 139 -4.24 2.24 -20.04
CA GLY A 139 -5.61 1.90 -20.41
C GLY A 139 -6.15 0.62 -19.77
N SER A 140 -5.26 -0.31 -19.46
CA SER A 140 -5.58 -1.55 -18.73
C SER A 140 -4.31 -2.16 -18.12
N GLY A 141 -4.47 -2.91 -17.02
CA GLY A 141 -3.32 -3.50 -16.34
C GLY A 141 -3.70 -4.06 -14.97
N ILE A 142 -2.69 -4.21 -14.11
CA ILE A 142 -2.85 -4.57 -12.71
C ILE A 142 -3.10 -3.28 -11.94
N PRO A 143 -4.29 -3.09 -11.34
CA PRO A 143 -4.61 -1.85 -10.64
C PRO A 143 -3.75 -1.66 -9.39
N LEU A 144 -3.34 -0.41 -9.16
CA LEU A 144 -2.59 -0.02 -7.97
C LEU A 144 -3.45 -0.14 -6.71
N PHE A 145 -4.69 0.30 -6.77
CA PHE A 145 -5.64 0.22 -5.67
C PHE A 145 -6.84 -0.65 -6.06
N HIS A 146 -7.38 -1.34 -5.07
CA HIS A 146 -8.60 -2.13 -5.17
C HIS A 146 -9.70 -1.46 -4.34
N GLU A 147 -10.95 -1.87 -4.58
CA GLU A 147 -12.09 -1.42 -3.80
C GLU A 147 -11.83 -1.57 -2.30
N MET A 148 -12.06 -0.50 -1.53
CA MET A 148 -11.91 -0.45 -0.08
C MET A 148 -13.24 -0.12 0.58
N ASN A 149 -13.41 -0.59 1.82
CA ASN A 149 -14.66 -0.47 2.56
C ASN A 149 -14.91 0.95 3.11
N HIS A 150 -13.90 1.83 3.06
CA HIS A 150 -14.00 3.20 3.56
C HIS A 150 -13.02 4.13 2.84
N GLN A 151 -13.28 5.41 2.91
CA GLN A 151 -12.37 6.46 2.45
C GLN A 151 -11.17 6.57 3.38
N ILE A 152 -10.00 6.77 2.79
CA ILE A 152 -8.75 7.03 3.50
C ILE A 152 -8.29 8.43 3.14
N ASP A 153 -8.20 9.31 4.13
CA ASP A 153 -7.75 10.67 3.95
C ASP A 153 -6.24 10.76 4.01
N LEU A 154 -5.68 11.56 3.12
CA LEU A 154 -4.25 11.73 2.96
C LEU A 154 -3.84 13.19 3.22
N GLU A 155 -2.60 13.36 3.68
CA GLU A 155 -1.95 14.67 3.82
C GLU A 155 -0.66 14.66 2.99
N LEU A 156 -0.53 15.61 2.07
CA LEU A 156 0.67 15.73 1.24
C LEU A 156 1.87 16.10 2.12
N ILE A 157 2.94 15.27 2.04
CA ILE A 157 4.22 15.51 2.71
C ILE A 157 5.22 16.13 1.73
N ASP A 158 5.34 15.53 0.53
CA ASP A 158 6.31 15.95 -0.47
C ASP A 158 5.78 15.71 -1.89
N CYS A 159 6.19 16.58 -2.82
CA CYS A 159 5.89 16.46 -4.24
C CYS A 159 7.06 17.00 -5.06
N LYS A 160 7.66 16.14 -5.88
CA LYS A 160 8.83 16.48 -6.69
C LYS A 160 8.63 16.05 -8.14
N THR A 161 8.87 16.97 -9.07
CA THR A 161 8.96 16.66 -10.50
C THR A 161 10.37 16.20 -10.86
N LEU A 162 10.47 15.18 -11.71
CA LEU A 162 11.73 14.64 -12.20
C LEU A 162 11.96 15.08 -13.65
N LYS A 163 13.22 15.06 -14.10
CA LYS A 163 13.60 15.42 -15.48
C LYS A 163 12.96 14.49 -16.52
N THR A 164 12.57 13.29 -16.15
CA THR A 164 11.83 12.34 -17.00
C THR A 164 10.35 12.72 -17.20
N GLY A 165 9.85 13.76 -16.52
CA GLY A 165 8.44 14.10 -16.50
C GLY A 165 7.62 13.31 -15.45
N CYS A 166 8.26 12.39 -14.74
CA CYS A 166 7.61 11.70 -13.61
C CYS A 166 7.39 12.64 -12.42
N VAL A 167 6.40 12.33 -11.60
CA VAL A 167 6.09 13.07 -10.37
C VAL A 167 6.18 12.12 -9.18
N LEU A 168 7.11 12.41 -8.28
CA LEU A 168 7.17 11.74 -6.98
C LEU A 168 6.23 12.43 -6.02
N VAL A 169 5.34 11.66 -5.40
CA VAL A 169 4.43 12.16 -4.36
C VAL A 169 4.55 11.29 -3.12
N THR A 170 4.58 11.94 -1.97
CA THR A 170 4.54 11.26 -0.67
C THR A 170 3.41 11.84 0.17
N TYR A 171 2.54 10.96 0.67
CA TYR A 171 1.44 11.34 1.54
C TYR A 171 1.52 10.58 2.86
N ARG A 172 1.12 11.25 3.94
CA ARG A 172 0.81 10.62 5.22
C ARG A 172 -0.63 10.12 5.18
N VAL A 173 -0.85 8.90 5.65
CA VAL A 173 -2.19 8.36 5.88
C VAL A 173 -2.74 8.98 7.17
N LYS A 174 -3.87 9.67 7.09
CA LYS A 174 -4.52 10.24 8.27
C LYS A 174 -5.21 9.14 9.07
N PRO A 175 -5.14 9.16 10.39
CA PRO A 175 -5.91 8.24 11.21
C PRO A 175 -7.40 8.40 10.91
N PRO A 176 -8.20 7.32 10.97
CA PRO A 176 -9.64 7.40 10.71
C PRO A 176 -10.27 8.43 11.64
N ALA A 177 -11.11 9.30 11.08
CA ALA A 177 -11.84 10.30 11.87
C ALA A 177 -12.62 9.58 12.98
N LYS A 178 -12.44 10.01 14.22
CA LYS A 178 -13.28 9.53 15.34
C LYS A 178 -14.72 9.79 14.96
N LYS A 179 -15.53 8.74 14.78
CA LYS A 179 -16.97 8.90 14.54
C LYS A 179 -17.53 9.75 15.67
N SER A 180 -17.91 10.99 15.39
CA SER A 180 -18.55 11.86 16.38
C SER A 180 -19.85 11.20 16.80
N ALA A 181 -20.08 11.09 18.10
CA ALA A 181 -21.27 10.46 18.70
C ALA A 181 -22.59 11.15 18.33
N THR A 182 -22.53 12.29 17.64
CA THR A 182 -23.67 13.13 17.26
C THR A 182 -24.57 12.57 16.16
N ALA A 183 -24.12 11.58 15.38
CA ALA A 183 -24.95 11.02 14.30
C ALA A 183 -26.00 9.99 14.77
N ARG A 184 -25.95 9.53 16.02
CA ARG A 184 -26.96 8.60 16.59
C ARG A 184 -28.23 9.29 17.08
N SER A 185 -28.17 10.57 17.47
CA SER A 185 -29.33 11.29 17.98
C SER A 185 -30.30 11.73 16.86
N ALA A 186 -29.85 12.02 15.67
CA ALA A 186 -30.70 12.45 14.55
C ALA A 186 -31.59 11.33 13.99
N LYS A 187 -31.10 10.06 13.98
CA LYS A 187 -31.92 8.91 13.51
C LYS A 187 -33.01 8.49 14.52
N SER A 188 -32.81 8.69 15.82
CA SER A 188 -33.81 8.36 16.82
C SER A 188 -34.94 9.41 16.88
N ALA A 189 -34.62 10.69 16.67
CA ALA A 189 -35.58 11.77 16.64
C ALA A 189 -36.54 11.72 15.44
N ASN A 190 -36.05 11.27 14.27
CA ASN A 190 -36.87 11.14 13.07
C ASN A 190 -37.81 9.91 13.11
N ARG A 191 -37.45 8.85 13.85
CA ARG A 191 -38.30 7.68 14.04
C ARG A 191 -39.44 7.95 15.04
N ALA A 192 -39.21 8.82 16.02
CA ALA A 192 -40.24 9.24 16.99
C ALA A 192 -41.25 10.24 16.39
N ARG A 193 -40.89 11.00 15.35
CA ARG A 193 -41.84 11.92 14.67
C ARG A 193 -42.75 11.18 13.68
N SER A 194 -42.29 10.12 13.03
CA SER A 194 -43.09 9.32 12.08
C SER A 194 -44.19 8.50 12.74
N SER A 195 -44.03 8.09 14.01
CA SER A 195 -45.02 7.31 14.74
C SER A 195 -46.17 8.17 15.38
N ARG A 196 -45.99 9.50 15.48
CA ARG A 196 -46.98 10.42 16.06
C ARG A 196 -48.00 10.95 15.03
N THR A 197 -47.77 10.78 13.73
CA THR A 197 -48.65 11.30 12.67
C THR A 197 -49.72 10.29 12.21
N GLN A 198 -49.66 9.03 12.66
CA GLN A 198 -50.62 8.00 12.27
C GLN A 198 -51.75 7.75 13.28
N THR A 199 -51.81 8.50 14.38
CA THR A 199 -52.84 8.28 15.43
C THR A 199 -53.87 9.41 15.51
N LYS A 200 -54.01 10.25 14.48
CA LYS A 200 -55.05 11.32 14.44
C LYS A 200 -55.88 11.27 13.13
N ALA A 201 -56.24 10.09 12.67
CA ALA A 201 -57.29 9.93 11.65
C ALA A 201 -58.07 8.65 11.97
N LYS A 202 -58.96 8.72 12.91
CA LYS A 202 -60.19 7.92 13.07
C LYS A 202 -61.18 8.72 13.85
#